data_e314786d600e459dabd66655e1c37685
#
_entry.id   e314786d600e459dabd66655e1c37685
#
_cell.length_a   1.000
_cell.length_b   1.000
_cell.length_c   1.000
_cell.angle_alpha   90.00
_cell.angle_beta   90.00
_cell.angle_gamma   90.00
#
_symmetry.space_group_name_H-M   'P 1'
#
loop_
_entity.id
_entity.type
_entity.pdbx_description
1 polymer ?
#
loop_
_entity_poly.entity_id
_entity_poly.type
_entity_poly.pdbx_seq_one_letter_code
_entity_poly.pdbx_strand_id
1 'polypeptide(L)'
;VKPGGVFMINCQWSDEELAHHLNAEAKKYIADNNIQLYTINAIDKAIEIGMGKRTNTILQSAFFKLANVMPIDEAVDFMKAAAKKSYGKKGDAVVEMNYKAIDAGVDAVHKVEVPASWSNPEADPAPAKLTGRPETVKMVEDLMNPIALMDGDSLPVSAFMGNPDGQFEQGASAYEKRGTAVTVPTWDAAKCIQCNQCAFVCSHATIRPFMLSEDEVKAAPANIKLADTKPKASEYKYTMSVSPLDCMGCGECITCLLYTSDAADDRIS
;
A
#
# COMPACT_ATOMS: atom_id res chain seq x y z
N VAL A 1 -17.35 2.95 -12.69
CA VAL A 1 -16.95 3.15 -14.10
C VAL A 1 -18.17 2.94 -14.96
N LYS A 2 -18.42 3.81 -15.95
CA LYS A 2 -19.57 3.63 -16.90
C LYS A 2 -19.30 2.46 -17.85
N PRO A 3 -20.34 1.78 -18.34
CA PRO A 3 -20.18 0.75 -19.38
C PRO A 3 -19.38 1.27 -20.58
N GLY A 4 -18.44 0.47 -21.07
CA GLY A 4 -17.48 0.84 -22.12
C GLY A 4 -16.38 1.80 -21.70
N GLY A 5 -16.36 2.23 -20.43
CA GLY A 5 -15.37 3.16 -19.90
C GLY A 5 -13.99 2.54 -19.72
N VAL A 6 -13.00 3.40 -19.48
CA VAL A 6 -11.61 3.00 -19.21
C VAL A 6 -11.38 2.95 -17.71
N PHE A 7 -10.75 1.88 -17.24
CA PHE A 7 -10.30 1.72 -15.87
C PHE A 7 -8.81 1.34 -15.85
N MET A 8 -7.98 2.15 -15.21
CA MET A 8 -6.54 1.92 -15.09
C MET A 8 -6.14 1.74 -13.64
N ILE A 9 -5.38 0.69 -13.37
CA ILE A 9 -4.83 0.36 -12.05
C ILE A 9 -3.31 0.56 -12.07
N ASN A 10 -2.80 1.33 -11.12
CA ASN A 10 -1.36 1.40 -10.87
C ASN A 10 -0.95 0.26 -9.94
N CYS A 11 -0.32 -0.76 -10.48
CA CYS A 11 0.11 -1.94 -9.72
C CYS A 11 1.36 -2.57 -10.36
N GLN A 12 2.03 -3.42 -9.59
CA GLN A 12 3.20 -4.19 -10.02
C GLN A 12 2.82 -5.62 -10.45
N TRP A 13 1.53 -5.94 -10.48
CA TRP A 13 1.01 -7.29 -10.74
C TRP A 13 1.01 -7.63 -12.22
N SER A 14 1.30 -8.89 -12.53
CA SER A 14 0.99 -9.50 -13.82
C SER A 14 -0.53 -9.59 -14.01
N ASP A 15 -0.99 -9.88 -15.24
CA ASP A 15 -2.43 -10.06 -15.51
C ASP A 15 -3.04 -11.22 -14.70
N GLU A 16 -2.25 -12.26 -14.46
CA GLU A 16 -2.66 -13.41 -13.63
C GLU A 16 -2.79 -13.01 -12.15
N GLU A 17 -1.81 -12.30 -11.61
CA GLU A 17 -1.85 -11.78 -10.23
C GLU A 17 -2.99 -10.79 -10.06
N LEU A 18 -3.19 -9.88 -11.01
CA LEU A 18 -4.32 -8.94 -11.01
C LEU A 18 -5.65 -9.69 -10.92
N ALA A 19 -5.80 -10.80 -11.66
CA ALA A 19 -7.00 -11.63 -11.60
C ALA A 19 -7.24 -12.21 -10.20
N HIS A 20 -6.21 -12.50 -9.43
CA HIS A 20 -6.35 -12.93 -8.03
C HIS A 20 -6.72 -11.81 -7.06
N HIS A 21 -6.34 -10.57 -7.36
CA HIS A 21 -6.63 -9.41 -6.53
C HIS A 21 -8.00 -8.79 -6.76
N LEU A 22 -8.63 -9.06 -7.91
CA LEU A 22 -9.99 -8.60 -8.21
C LEU A 22 -11.01 -9.59 -7.65
N ASN A 23 -12.01 -9.09 -6.92
CA ASN A 23 -13.12 -9.89 -6.44
C ASN A 23 -14.07 -10.32 -7.59
N ALA A 24 -14.93 -11.28 -7.31
CA ALA A 24 -15.86 -11.84 -8.29
C ALA A 24 -16.82 -10.76 -8.87
N GLU A 25 -17.30 -9.86 -8.03
CA GLU A 25 -18.20 -8.78 -8.45
C GLU A 25 -17.49 -7.81 -9.42
N ALA A 26 -16.27 -7.40 -9.11
CA ALA A 26 -15.49 -6.52 -9.98
C ALA A 26 -15.17 -7.18 -11.33
N LYS A 27 -14.77 -8.45 -11.34
CA LYS A 27 -14.53 -9.21 -12.57
C LYS A 27 -15.78 -9.26 -13.44
N LYS A 28 -16.91 -9.64 -12.83
CA LYS A 28 -18.19 -9.70 -13.53
C LYS A 28 -18.58 -8.34 -14.09
N TYR A 29 -18.46 -7.28 -13.31
CA TYR A 29 -18.78 -5.92 -13.76
C TYR A 29 -17.91 -5.49 -14.95
N ILE A 30 -16.61 -5.75 -14.88
CA ILE A 30 -15.65 -5.41 -15.95
C ILE A 30 -16.04 -6.14 -17.25
N ALA A 31 -16.32 -7.44 -17.19
CA ALA A 31 -16.65 -8.25 -18.34
C ALA A 31 -18.03 -7.87 -18.94
N ASP A 32 -19.07 -7.81 -18.11
CA ASP A 32 -20.45 -7.59 -18.55
C ASP A 32 -20.68 -6.17 -19.11
N ASN A 33 -19.89 -5.20 -18.64
CA ASN A 33 -19.99 -3.81 -19.06
C ASN A 33 -18.93 -3.40 -20.10
N ASN A 34 -18.15 -4.35 -20.64
CA ASN A 34 -17.08 -4.07 -21.60
C ASN A 34 -16.12 -2.98 -21.14
N ILE A 35 -15.71 -3.00 -19.87
CA ILE A 35 -14.76 -2.04 -19.33
C ILE A 35 -13.41 -2.30 -19.96
N GLN A 36 -12.78 -1.25 -20.46
CA GLN A 36 -11.42 -1.30 -20.98
C GLN A 36 -10.44 -1.25 -19.80
N LEU A 37 -9.90 -2.40 -19.42
CA LEU A 37 -9.00 -2.53 -18.29
C LEU A 37 -7.56 -2.29 -18.72
N TYR A 38 -6.85 -1.46 -17.95
CA TYR A 38 -5.42 -1.18 -18.14
C TYR A 38 -4.68 -1.29 -16.82
N THR A 39 -3.40 -1.64 -16.90
CA THR A 39 -2.45 -1.54 -15.79
C THR A 39 -1.27 -0.66 -16.17
N ILE A 40 -0.60 -0.14 -15.16
CA ILE A 40 0.67 0.55 -15.29
C ILE A 40 1.50 0.29 -14.03
N ASN A 41 2.76 -0.11 -14.19
CA ASN A 41 3.70 -0.17 -13.07
C ASN A 41 4.50 1.14 -12.99
N ALA A 42 3.85 2.19 -12.51
CA ALA A 42 4.48 3.50 -12.37
C ALA A 42 5.51 3.56 -11.24
N ILE A 43 5.45 2.63 -10.27
CA ILE A 43 6.35 2.59 -9.12
C ILE A 43 7.75 2.20 -9.58
N ASP A 44 7.88 1.06 -10.26
CA ASP A 44 9.17 0.59 -10.74
C ASP A 44 9.74 1.55 -11.79
N LYS A 45 8.89 2.10 -12.67
CA LYS A 45 9.32 3.12 -13.63
C LYS A 45 9.86 4.38 -12.96
N ALA A 46 9.25 4.84 -11.87
CA ALA A 46 9.75 5.98 -11.11
C ALA A 46 11.12 5.66 -10.46
N ILE A 47 11.29 4.45 -9.94
CA ILE A 47 12.57 3.99 -9.36
C ILE A 47 13.66 3.91 -10.44
N GLU A 48 13.38 3.29 -11.59
CA GLU A 48 14.31 3.17 -12.73
C GLU A 48 14.81 4.53 -13.23
N ILE A 49 13.92 5.54 -13.26
CA ILE A 49 14.25 6.90 -13.70
C ILE A 49 15.03 7.68 -12.63
N GLY A 50 15.03 7.23 -11.37
CA GLY A 50 15.65 7.94 -10.25
C GLY A 50 14.69 8.91 -9.53
N MET A 51 13.40 8.82 -9.79
CA MET A 51 12.37 9.65 -9.13
C MET A 51 11.93 9.11 -7.77
N GLY A 52 12.43 7.93 -7.35
CA GLY A 52 12.02 7.25 -6.13
C GLY A 52 10.53 6.89 -6.17
N LYS A 53 9.74 7.34 -5.21
CA LYS A 53 8.29 7.02 -5.12
C LYS A 53 7.38 8.03 -5.87
N ARG A 54 7.93 8.95 -6.64
CA ARG A 54 7.16 10.02 -7.31
C ARG A 54 6.59 9.54 -8.64
N THR A 55 5.38 9.02 -8.62
CA THR A 55 4.69 8.42 -9.78
C THR A 55 3.71 9.38 -10.47
N ASN A 56 3.41 10.53 -9.88
CA ASN A 56 2.37 11.43 -10.35
C ASN A 56 2.53 11.88 -11.81
N THR A 57 3.75 12.22 -12.24
CA THR A 57 4.01 12.64 -13.62
C THR A 57 3.79 11.50 -14.62
N ILE A 58 4.20 10.28 -14.25
CA ILE A 58 3.99 9.06 -15.05
C ILE A 58 2.50 8.80 -15.22
N LEU A 59 1.74 8.84 -14.10
CA LEU A 59 0.30 8.59 -14.11
C LEU A 59 -0.48 9.67 -14.86
N GLN A 60 -0.05 10.94 -14.78
CA GLN A 60 -0.65 12.03 -15.54
C GLN A 60 -0.49 11.82 -17.06
N SER A 61 0.68 11.42 -17.49
CA SER A 61 0.96 11.12 -18.89
C SER A 61 0.15 9.92 -19.38
N ALA A 62 0.06 8.84 -18.60
CA ALA A 62 -0.81 7.71 -18.88
C ALA A 62 -2.29 8.11 -18.99
N PHE A 63 -2.74 9.03 -18.13
CA PHE A 63 -4.10 9.57 -18.20
C PHE A 63 -4.35 10.25 -19.55
N PHE A 64 -3.48 11.14 -20.01
CA PHE A 64 -3.67 11.82 -21.29
C PHE A 64 -3.72 10.84 -22.46
N LYS A 65 -2.89 9.78 -22.43
CA LYS A 65 -2.94 8.72 -23.44
C LYS A 65 -4.29 8.01 -23.48
N LEU A 66 -4.84 7.65 -22.32
CA LEU A 66 -6.09 6.88 -22.24
C LEU A 66 -7.34 7.71 -22.37
N ALA A 67 -7.35 8.93 -21.82
CA ALA A 67 -8.52 9.80 -21.84
C ALA A 67 -8.77 10.45 -23.21
N ASN A 68 -7.74 10.51 -24.06
CA ASN A 68 -7.81 11.05 -25.43
C ASN A 68 -8.51 12.41 -25.52
N VAL A 69 -8.23 13.29 -24.54
CA VAL A 69 -8.81 14.65 -24.48
C VAL A 69 -8.13 15.62 -25.44
N MET A 70 -6.94 15.27 -25.93
CA MET A 70 -6.18 15.96 -26.97
C MET A 70 -5.20 14.96 -27.61
N PRO A 71 -4.60 15.29 -28.78
CA PRO A 71 -3.53 14.47 -29.37
C PRO A 71 -2.41 14.24 -28.37
N ILE A 72 -1.95 12.99 -28.25
CA ILE A 72 -0.96 12.62 -27.22
C ILE A 72 0.36 13.36 -27.37
N ASP A 73 0.80 13.62 -28.59
CA ASP A 73 2.04 14.35 -28.85
C ASP A 73 1.96 15.79 -28.33
N GLU A 74 0.83 16.46 -28.54
CA GLU A 74 0.58 17.80 -27.98
C GLU A 74 0.54 17.78 -26.44
N ALA A 75 -0.10 16.76 -25.84
CA ALA A 75 -0.15 16.61 -24.40
C ALA A 75 1.26 16.43 -23.81
N VAL A 76 2.09 15.60 -24.44
CA VAL A 76 3.49 15.38 -24.05
C VAL A 76 4.30 16.67 -24.14
N ASP A 77 4.14 17.44 -25.21
CA ASP A 77 4.85 18.71 -25.40
C ASP A 77 4.44 19.73 -24.32
N PHE A 78 3.15 19.86 -24.02
CA PHE A 78 2.68 20.72 -22.93
C PHE A 78 3.17 20.27 -21.57
N MET A 79 3.18 18.97 -21.28
CA MET A 79 3.70 18.44 -20.04
C MET A 79 5.22 18.70 -19.90
N LYS A 80 5.99 18.51 -20.97
CA LYS A 80 7.44 18.80 -20.99
C LYS A 80 7.71 20.30 -20.79
N ALA A 81 6.95 21.16 -21.44
CA ALA A 81 7.04 22.61 -21.26
C ALA A 81 6.73 23.01 -19.80
N ALA A 82 5.68 22.45 -19.20
CA ALA A 82 5.30 22.68 -17.82
C ALA A 82 6.36 22.17 -16.83
N ALA A 83 6.94 20.99 -17.08
CA ALA A 83 8.04 20.44 -16.29
C ALA A 83 9.28 21.34 -16.34
N LYS A 84 9.66 21.84 -17.53
CA LYS A 84 10.76 22.79 -17.67
C LYS A 84 10.52 24.09 -16.90
N LYS A 85 9.30 24.62 -16.97
CA LYS A 85 8.93 25.82 -16.23
C LYS A 85 9.00 25.62 -14.71
N SER A 86 8.53 24.48 -14.22
CA SER A 86 8.45 24.18 -12.78
C SER A 86 9.78 23.78 -12.17
N TYR A 87 10.58 23.03 -12.91
CA TYR A 87 11.81 22.40 -12.40
C TYR A 87 13.10 22.97 -12.97
N GLY A 88 13.06 23.87 -13.94
CA GLY A 88 14.24 24.43 -14.59
C GLY A 88 15.24 25.06 -13.60
N LYS A 89 14.74 25.70 -12.53
CA LYS A 89 15.59 26.26 -11.46
C LYS A 89 16.31 25.20 -10.60
N LYS A 90 15.90 23.93 -10.67
CA LYS A 90 16.50 22.80 -9.93
C LYS A 90 17.62 22.10 -10.72
N GLY A 91 17.87 22.55 -11.94
CA GLY A 91 18.89 22.03 -12.83
C GLY A 91 18.36 21.09 -13.92
N ASP A 92 19.12 20.97 -15.00
CA ASP A 92 18.73 20.21 -16.20
C ASP A 92 18.51 18.72 -15.91
N ALA A 93 19.27 18.13 -15.01
CA ALA A 93 19.09 16.72 -14.63
C ALA A 93 17.68 16.42 -14.07
N VAL A 94 17.12 17.36 -13.29
CA VAL A 94 15.75 17.19 -12.74
C VAL A 94 14.72 17.37 -13.84
N VAL A 95 14.92 18.29 -14.78
CA VAL A 95 14.04 18.47 -15.95
C VAL A 95 14.04 17.20 -16.80
N GLU A 96 15.22 16.66 -17.09
CA GLU A 96 15.37 15.45 -17.90
C GLU A 96 14.71 14.22 -17.25
N MET A 97 14.84 14.05 -15.93
CA MET A 97 14.10 13.01 -15.21
C MET A 97 12.58 13.13 -15.40
N ASN A 98 12.06 14.36 -15.36
CA ASN A 98 10.62 14.57 -15.58
C ASN A 98 10.22 14.28 -17.03
N TYR A 99 11.07 14.59 -18.00
CA TYR A 99 10.82 14.24 -19.41
C TYR A 99 10.74 12.71 -19.59
N LYS A 100 11.72 11.98 -19.04
CA LYS A 100 11.70 10.50 -19.06
C LYS A 100 10.45 9.94 -18.36
N ALA A 101 10.00 10.56 -17.28
CA ALA A 101 8.77 10.14 -16.59
C ALA A 101 7.51 10.35 -17.44
N ILE A 102 7.45 11.47 -18.20
CA ILE A 102 6.34 11.74 -19.12
C ILE A 102 6.32 10.69 -20.24
N ASP A 103 7.46 10.43 -20.86
CA ASP A 103 7.57 9.44 -21.95
C ASP A 103 7.24 8.03 -21.42
N ALA A 104 7.80 7.65 -20.25
CA ALA A 104 7.53 6.36 -19.63
C ALA A 104 6.04 6.14 -19.30
N GLY A 105 5.32 7.19 -18.91
CA GLY A 105 3.88 7.07 -18.64
C GLY A 105 3.07 6.81 -19.91
N VAL A 106 3.50 7.33 -21.07
CA VAL A 106 2.87 6.99 -22.35
C VAL A 106 3.17 5.54 -22.73
N ASP A 107 4.42 5.08 -22.56
CA ASP A 107 4.86 3.79 -23.05
C ASP A 107 4.47 2.61 -22.15
N ALA A 108 4.43 2.81 -20.84
CA ALA A 108 4.22 1.76 -19.85
C ALA A 108 2.76 1.33 -19.63
N VAL A 109 1.80 1.98 -20.29
CA VAL A 109 0.38 1.58 -20.20
C VAL A 109 0.18 0.24 -20.89
N HIS A 110 -0.25 -0.75 -20.13
CA HIS A 110 -0.56 -2.10 -20.61
C HIS A 110 -2.07 -2.33 -20.62
N LYS A 111 -2.61 -2.82 -21.75
CA LYS A 111 -4.00 -3.21 -21.86
C LYS A 111 -4.16 -4.65 -21.41
N VAL A 112 -5.03 -4.86 -20.44
CA VAL A 112 -5.35 -6.20 -19.93
C VAL A 112 -6.43 -6.83 -20.81
N GLU A 113 -6.18 -8.02 -21.30
CA GLU A 113 -7.19 -8.80 -22.02
C GLU A 113 -8.13 -9.45 -20.99
N VAL A 114 -9.39 -8.97 -20.97
CA VAL A 114 -10.41 -9.44 -20.03
C VAL A 114 -10.89 -10.84 -20.44
N PRO A 115 -10.67 -11.88 -19.62
CA PRO A 115 -11.11 -13.24 -19.97
C PRO A 115 -12.62 -13.34 -20.01
N ALA A 116 -13.17 -14.09 -20.96
CA ALA A 116 -14.60 -14.37 -21.04
C ALA A 116 -15.17 -15.07 -19.78
N SER A 117 -14.33 -15.81 -19.06
CA SER A 117 -14.68 -16.46 -17.78
C SER A 117 -15.07 -15.46 -16.69
N TRP A 118 -14.66 -14.19 -16.80
CA TRP A 118 -15.01 -13.17 -15.80
C TRP A 118 -16.50 -12.78 -15.80
N SER A 119 -17.26 -13.10 -16.84
CA SER A 119 -18.74 -12.95 -16.81
C SER A 119 -19.42 -13.92 -15.84
N ASN A 120 -18.76 -15.06 -15.53
CA ASN A 120 -19.23 -16.04 -14.55
C ASN A 120 -18.06 -16.45 -13.63
N PRO A 121 -17.53 -15.53 -12.82
CA PRO A 121 -16.38 -15.81 -11.96
C PRO A 121 -16.77 -16.76 -10.83
N GLU A 122 -15.80 -17.51 -10.31
CA GLU A 122 -15.97 -18.22 -9.05
C GLU A 122 -16.31 -17.24 -7.92
N ALA A 123 -17.21 -17.65 -7.03
CA ALA A 123 -17.59 -16.83 -5.89
C ALA A 123 -16.39 -16.60 -4.97
N ASP A 124 -16.25 -15.39 -4.47
CA ASP A 124 -15.24 -15.09 -3.47
C ASP A 124 -15.45 -15.95 -2.21
N PRO A 125 -14.38 -16.31 -1.51
CA PRO A 125 -14.50 -16.99 -0.23
C PRO A 125 -15.30 -16.11 0.74
N ALA A 126 -16.15 -16.72 1.54
CA ALA A 126 -16.90 -16.00 2.56
C ALA A 126 -15.91 -15.22 3.49
N PRO A 127 -16.21 -13.96 3.81
CA PRO A 127 -15.34 -13.19 4.71
C PRO A 127 -15.19 -13.93 6.04
N ALA A 128 -13.97 -13.94 6.57
CA ALA A 128 -13.69 -14.55 7.87
C ALA A 128 -14.54 -13.87 8.95
N LYS A 129 -15.13 -14.68 9.83
CA LYS A 129 -15.89 -14.15 10.96
C LYS A 129 -14.95 -13.32 11.85
N LEU A 130 -15.34 -12.09 12.11
CA LEU A 130 -14.59 -11.23 13.02
C LEU A 130 -14.61 -11.80 14.44
N THR A 131 -13.49 -11.70 15.12
CA THR A 131 -13.32 -12.14 16.51
C THR A 131 -12.76 -11.00 17.34
N GLY A 132 -13.19 -10.88 18.59
CA GLY A 132 -12.77 -9.81 19.49
C GLY A 132 -13.85 -9.44 20.48
N ARG A 133 -13.74 -8.26 21.08
CA ARG A 133 -14.79 -7.74 21.96
C ARG A 133 -16.08 -7.50 21.17
N PRO A 134 -17.24 -7.93 21.70
CA PRO A 134 -18.51 -7.83 20.95
C PRO A 134 -18.83 -6.40 20.50
N GLU A 135 -18.55 -5.40 21.34
CA GLU A 135 -18.79 -3.98 21.04
C GLU A 135 -17.93 -3.51 19.87
N THR A 136 -16.65 -3.88 19.87
CA THR A 136 -15.72 -3.54 18.79
C THR A 136 -16.11 -4.22 17.48
N VAL A 137 -16.42 -5.52 17.52
CA VAL A 137 -16.86 -6.27 16.34
C VAL A 137 -18.13 -5.65 15.76
N LYS A 138 -19.12 -5.36 16.61
CA LYS A 138 -20.37 -4.73 16.19
C LYS A 138 -20.12 -3.38 15.50
N MET A 139 -19.30 -2.51 16.09
CA MET A 139 -18.97 -1.22 15.49
C MET A 139 -18.24 -1.38 14.13
N VAL A 140 -17.34 -2.36 14.03
CA VAL A 140 -16.62 -2.65 12.77
C VAL A 140 -17.60 -3.09 11.70
N GLU A 141 -18.51 -4.01 12.01
CA GLU A 141 -19.48 -4.53 11.05
C GLU A 141 -20.50 -3.46 10.64
N ASP A 142 -21.03 -2.69 11.62
CA ASP A 142 -22.12 -1.75 11.39
C ASP A 142 -21.64 -0.40 10.80
N LEU A 143 -20.42 0.03 11.08
CA LEU A 143 -19.90 1.35 10.67
C LEU A 143 -18.63 1.26 9.81
N MET A 144 -17.56 0.63 10.33
CA MET A 144 -16.27 0.71 9.68
C MET A 144 -16.25 0.01 8.32
N ASN A 145 -16.82 -1.17 8.23
CA ASN A 145 -16.85 -1.94 6.98
C ASN A 145 -17.66 -1.25 5.89
N PRO A 146 -18.91 -0.79 6.10
CA PRO A 146 -19.64 -0.03 5.09
C PRO A 146 -18.90 1.24 4.64
N ILE A 147 -18.30 1.99 5.58
CA ILE A 147 -17.54 3.19 5.24
C ILE A 147 -16.28 2.83 4.42
N ALA A 148 -15.56 1.79 4.81
CA ALA A 148 -14.37 1.33 4.09
C ALA A 148 -14.69 0.82 2.67
N LEU A 149 -15.90 0.27 2.47
CA LEU A 149 -16.42 -0.14 1.16
C LEU A 149 -17.00 1.02 0.34
N MET A 150 -16.87 2.26 0.79
CA MET A 150 -17.42 3.47 0.16
C MET A 150 -18.97 3.47 0.09
N ASP A 151 -19.64 2.73 0.97
CA ASP A 151 -21.09 2.64 1.10
C ASP A 151 -21.63 3.37 2.34
N GLY A 152 -20.87 4.32 2.86
CA GLY A 152 -21.24 5.11 4.02
C GLY A 152 -22.56 5.90 3.85
N ASP A 153 -22.89 6.27 2.62
CA ASP A 153 -24.14 6.99 2.29
C ASP A 153 -25.41 6.13 2.50
N SER A 154 -25.27 4.80 2.54
CA SER A 154 -26.37 3.89 2.85
C SER A 154 -26.73 3.88 4.36
N LEU A 155 -25.83 4.37 5.22
CA LEU A 155 -26.00 4.37 6.65
C LEU A 155 -26.93 5.51 7.10
N PRO A 156 -27.99 5.20 7.89
CA PRO A 156 -28.80 6.25 8.48
C PRO A 156 -28.03 6.99 9.58
N VAL A 157 -28.39 8.24 9.84
CA VAL A 157 -27.78 9.04 10.93
C VAL A 157 -27.82 8.30 12.29
N SER A 158 -28.87 7.51 12.53
CA SER A 158 -29.01 6.70 13.74
C SER A 158 -27.96 5.61 13.90
N ALA A 159 -27.27 5.19 12.83
CA ALA A 159 -26.17 4.23 12.93
C ALA A 159 -25.01 4.77 13.79
N PHE A 160 -24.85 6.09 13.85
CA PHE A 160 -23.79 6.77 14.60
C PHE A 160 -24.15 7.07 16.06
N MET A 161 -25.35 6.72 16.52
CA MET A 161 -25.78 7.03 17.89
C MET A 161 -24.92 6.37 18.97
N GLY A 162 -24.27 5.26 18.67
CA GLY A 162 -23.31 4.62 19.59
C GLY A 162 -21.98 5.37 19.71
N ASN A 163 -21.67 6.24 18.76
CA ASN A 163 -20.42 6.98 18.67
C ASN A 163 -20.66 8.47 18.33
N PRO A 164 -21.51 9.19 19.10
CA PRO A 164 -22.00 10.53 18.72
C PRO A 164 -20.90 11.61 18.75
N ASP A 165 -19.82 11.37 19.48
CA ASP A 165 -18.66 12.24 19.61
C ASP A 165 -17.50 11.86 18.66
N GLY A 166 -17.71 10.85 17.82
CA GLY A 166 -16.69 10.34 16.90
C GLY A 166 -15.64 9.44 17.55
N GLN A 167 -15.79 9.07 18.82
CA GLN A 167 -14.90 8.10 19.45
C GLN A 167 -15.23 6.70 18.97
N PHE A 168 -14.22 5.98 18.52
CA PHE A 168 -14.33 4.57 18.14
C PHE A 168 -13.81 3.67 19.24
N GLU A 169 -14.31 2.43 19.27
CA GLU A 169 -13.88 1.42 20.21
C GLU A 169 -12.36 1.18 20.14
N GLN A 170 -11.71 1.09 21.31
CA GLN A 170 -10.29 0.80 21.39
C GLN A 170 -9.97 -0.55 20.72
N GLY A 171 -8.89 -0.56 19.93
CA GLY A 171 -8.47 -1.74 19.19
C GLY A 171 -9.15 -1.91 17.83
N ALA A 172 -10.06 -1.02 17.43
CA ALA A 172 -10.72 -1.06 16.12
C ALA A 172 -9.75 -1.05 14.95
N SER A 173 -8.58 -0.43 15.10
CA SER A 173 -7.52 -0.44 14.07
C SER A 173 -6.99 -1.85 13.73
N ALA A 174 -7.23 -2.85 14.58
CA ALA A 174 -6.90 -4.24 14.27
C ALA A 174 -7.69 -4.80 13.08
N TYR A 175 -8.86 -4.24 12.80
CA TYR A 175 -9.75 -4.66 11.73
C TYR A 175 -9.59 -3.83 10.45
N GLU A 176 -8.84 -2.73 10.48
CA GLU A 176 -8.55 -1.91 9.31
C GLU A 176 -7.08 -2.08 8.90
N LYS A 177 -6.84 -2.92 7.92
CA LYS A 177 -5.51 -3.25 7.41
C LYS A 177 -5.40 -2.87 5.94
N ARG A 178 -4.68 -1.79 5.62
CA ARG A 178 -4.65 -1.21 4.27
C ARG A 178 -3.53 -1.74 3.39
N GLY A 179 -2.40 -2.18 3.97
CA GLY A 179 -1.28 -2.74 3.22
C GLY A 179 -0.70 -1.80 2.15
N THR A 180 -0.56 -0.51 2.46
CA THR A 180 -0.17 0.51 1.48
C THR A 180 1.34 0.60 1.22
N ALA A 181 2.16 -0.04 2.04
CA ALA A 181 3.61 0.00 1.88
C ALA A 181 4.05 -0.89 0.73
N VAL A 182 4.78 -0.33 -0.22
CA VAL A 182 5.45 -1.09 -1.29
C VAL A 182 6.60 -1.93 -0.73
N THR A 183 7.30 -1.40 0.27
CA THR A 183 8.39 -2.07 0.99
C THR A 183 8.21 -1.86 2.48
N VAL A 184 8.48 -2.90 3.26
CA VAL A 184 8.43 -2.87 4.72
C VAL A 184 9.81 -3.14 5.32
N PRO A 185 10.14 -2.58 6.51
CA PRO A 185 11.42 -2.82 7.14
C PRO A 185 11.50 -4.26 7.67
N THR A 186 12.65 -4.88 7.53
CA THR A 186 12.99 -6.15 8.18
C THR A 186 13.91 -5.88 9.35
N TRP A 187 13.64 -6.51 10.49
CA TRP A 187 14.51 -6.42 11.66
C TRP A 187 15.70 -7.37 11.55
N ASP A 188 16.90 -6.80 11.69
CA ASP A 188 18.16 -7.55 11.82
C ASP A 188 18.52 -7.69 13.30
N ALA A 189 18.29 -8.90 13.84
CA ALA A 189 18.53 -9.20 15.25
C ALA A 189 20.02 -9.12 15.64
N ALA A 190 20.93 -9.42 14.71
CA ALA A 190 22.37 -9.42 14.97
C ALA A 190 22.95 -8.01 15.13
N LYS A 191 22.42 -7.06 14.34
CA LYS A 191 22.86 -5.66 14.35
C LYS A 191 22.10 -4.80 15.37
N CYS A 192 20.98 -5.28 15.89
CA CYS A 192 20.11 -4.50 16.78
C CYS A 192 20.76 -4.26 18.15
N ILE A 193 20.81 -2.99 18.57
CA ILE A 193 21.28 -2.58 19.91
C ILE A 193 20.14 -2.38 20.91
N GLN A 194 18.89 -2.61 20.50
CA GLN A 194 17.68 -2.49 21.33
C GLN A 194 17.41 -1.08 21.88
N CYS A 195 17.82 -0.04 21.15
CA CYS A 195 17.57 1.35 21.52
C CYS A 195 16.12 1.80 21.34
N ASN A 196 15.30 1.02 20.63
CA ASN A 196 13.88 1.29 20.32
C ASN A 196 13.60 2.56 19.52
N GLN A 197 14.60 3.23 18.96
CA GLN A 197 14.41 4.44 18.16
C GLN A 197 13.46 4.21 16.98
N CYS A 198 13.60 3.07 16.29
CA CYS A 198 12.73 2.71 15.17
C CYS A 198 11.24 2.57 15.57
N ALA A 199 10.97 2.06 16.77
CA ALA A 199 9.61 1.99 17.31
C ALA A 199 9.10 3.39 17.73
N PHE A 200 9.98 4.21 18.29
CA PHE A 200 9.65 5.55 18.78
C PHE A 200 9.28 6.52 17.64
N VAL A 201 9.99 6.47 16.50
CA VAL A 201 9.72 7.37 15.37
C VAL A 201 8.58 6.87 14.47
N CYS A 202 8.10 5.64 14.67
CA CYS A 202 7.04 5.09 13.85
C CYS A 202 5.69 5.73 14.17
N SER A 203 5.24 6.66 13.32
CA SER A 203 3.97 7.40 13.50
C SER A 203 2.73 6.51 13.52
N HIS A 204 2.82 5.29 12.95
CA HIS A 204 1.72 4.33 12.92
C HIS A 204 1.86 3.20 13.96
N ALA A 205 2.88 3.26 14.82
CA ALA A 205 3.16 2.24 15.85
C ALA A 205 3.19 0.80 15.27
N THR A 206 3.66 0.64 14.06
CA THR A 206 3.76 -0.67 13.38
C THR A 206 4.95 -1.48 13.83
N ILE A 207 5.95 -0.82 14.43
CA ILE A 207 7.16 -1.44 14.95
C ILE A 207 7.05 -1.49 16.46
N ARG A 208 7.09 -2.70 17.01
CA ARG A 208 6.86 -2.92 18.45
C ARG A 208 7.92 -3.86 19.03
N PRO A 209 8.65 -3.41 20.08
CA PRO A 209 9.55 -4.27 20.82
C PRO A 209 8.78 -5.17 21.81
N PHE A 210 9.23 -6.42 21.95
CA PHE A 210 8.71 -7.34 22.94
C PHE A 210 9.86 -8.04 23.66
N MET A 211 9.62 -8.39 24.92
CA MET A 211 10.44 -9.31 25.70
C MET A 211 9.58 -10.54 26.00
N LEU A 212 10.03 -11.69 25.54
CA LEU A 212 9.29 -12.95 25.61
C LEU A 212 9.91 -13.88 26.65
N SER A 213 9.08 -14.42 27.53
CA SER A 213 9.43 -15.53 28.44
C SER A 213 9.67 -16.81 27.65
N GLU A 214 10.23 -17.84 28.30
CA GLU A 214 10.44 -19.15 27.66
C GLU A 214 9.15 -19.76 27.11
N ASP A 215 8.03 -19.60 27.83
CA ASP A 215 6.76 -20.19 27.40
C ASP A 215 6.17 -19.43 26.24
N GLU A 216 6.31 -18.10 26.18
CA GLU A 216 5.93 -17.28 25.04
C GLU A 216 6.79 -17.56 23.81
N VAL A 217 8.08 -17.81 23.98
CA VAL A 217 8.98 -18.26 22.90
C VAL A 217 8.55 -19.61 22.34
N LYS A 218 8.15 -20.56 23.18
CA LYS A 218 7.64 -21.88 22.74
C LYS A 218 6.32 -21.77 21.97
N ALA A 219 5.47 -20.80 22.37
CA ALA A 219 4.18 -20.53 21.72
C ALA A 219 4.29 -19.66 20.46
N ALA A 220 5.43 -19.03 20.24
CA ALA A 220 5.65 -18.11 19.13
C ALA A 220 5.76 -18.87 17.78
N PRO A 221 5.47 -18.20 16.66
CA PRO A 221 5.67 -18.77 15.32
C PRO A 221 7.13 -19.23 15.12
N ALA A 222 7.33 -20.35 14.42
CA ALA A 222 8.66 -20.94 14.24
C ALA A 222 9.67 -20.04 13.51
N ASN A 223 9.21 -19.07 12.75
CA ASN A 223 10.02 -18.12 12.01
C ASN A 223 10.32 -16.81 12.76
N ILE A 224 9.92 -16.69 14.04
CA ILE A 224 10.22 -15.49 14.84
C ILE A 224 11.73 -15.31 14.99
N LYS A 225 12.22 -14.11 14.73
CA LYS A 225 13.61 -13.75 15.01
C LYS A 225 13.74 -13.32 16.46
N LEU A 226 14.73 -13.84 17.16
CA LEU A 226 14.98 -13.56 18.58
C LEU A 226 16.42 -13.10 18.80
N ALA A 227 16.63 -12.28 19.81
CA ALA A 227 17.94 -11.86 20.30
C ALA A 227 17.98 -11.95 21.84
N ASP A 228 19.17 -12.02 22.41
CA ASP A 228 19.33 -11.84 23.85
C ASP A 228 19.04 -10.39 24.24
N THR A 229 18.45 -10.17 25.41
CA THR A 229 18.18 -8.82 25.91
C THR A 229 19.46 -8.03 26.21
N LYS A 230 19.43 -6.70 26.03
CA LYS A 230 20.55 -5.78 26.32
C LYS A 230 20.07 -4.64 27.24
N PRO A 231 20.60 -4.48 28.48
CA PRO A 231 21.51 -5.41 29.15
C PRO A 231 20.89 -6.80 29.32
N LYS A 232 21.71 -7.80 29.45
CA LYS A 232 21.24 -9.20 29.50
C LYS A 232 20.32 -9.42 30.70
N ALA A 233 19.03 -9.63 30.44
CA ALA A 233 18.05 -10.13 31.37
C ALA A 233 17.87 -11.62 31.08
N SER A 234 18.36 -12.51 31.96
CA SER A 234 18.61 -13.90 31.65
C SER A 234 17.39 -14.75 31.32
N GLU A 235 16.19 -14.31 31.68
CA GLU A 235 14.92 -15.06 31.53
C GLU A 235 14.09 -14.69 30.34
N TYR A 236 14.48 -13.61 29.57
CA TYR A 236 13.71 -13.14 28.45
C TYR A 236 14.51 -13.13 27.16
N LYS A 237 13.81 -13.33 26.04
CA LYS A 237 14.32 -13.06 24.68
C LYS A 237 13.66 -11.81 24.11
N TYR A 238 14.46 -11.04 23.41
CA TYR A 238 14.00 -9.81 22.74
C TYR A 238 13.60 -10.10 21.29
N THR A 239 12.52 -9.47 20.85
CA THR A 239 12.13 -9.43 19.45
C THR A 239 11.58 -8.07 19.07
N MET A 240 11.67 -7.73 17.78
CA MET A 240 11.05 -6.56 17.18
C MET A 240 10.02 -7.02 16.15
N SER A 241 8.77 -6.79 16.43
CA SER A 241 7.68 -7.11 15.51
C SER A 241 7.39 -5.93 14.59
N VAL A 242 7.13 -6.24 13.34
CA VAL A 242 6.66 -5.26 12.34
C VAL A 242 5.29 -5.71 11.83
N SER A 243 4.32 -4.79 11.81
CA SER A 243 3.01 -5.04 11.19
C SER A 243 3.03 -4.54 9.73
N PRO A 244 3.21 -5.42 8.73
CA PRO A 244 3.40 -4.98 7.34
C PRO A 244 2.15 -4.30 6.78
N LEU A 245 0.96 -4.73 7.16
CA LEU A 245 -0.30 -4.17 6.68
C LEU A 245 -0.63 -2.78 7.25
N ASP A 246 0.01 -2.40 8.36
CA ASP A 246 -0.12 -1.07 8.97
C ASP A 246 1.04 -0.13 8.55
N CYS A 247 2.08 -0.66 7.92
CA CYS A 247 3.24 0.10 7.50
C CYS A 247 2.88 1.04 6.33
N MET A 248 3.37 2.29 6.38
CA MET A 248 3.23 3.26 5.29
C MET A 248 4.44 3.31 4.36
N GLY A 249 5.48 2.53 4.64
CA GLY A 249 6.72 2.52 3.84
C GLY A 249 7.46 3.86 3.81
N CYS A 250 7.33 4.70 4.84
CA CYS A 250 7.91 6.06 4.87
C CYS A 250 9.43 6.08 5.02
N GLY A 251 10.04 5.02 5.59
CA GLY A 251 11.49 4.91 5.77
C GLY A 251 12.06 5.57 7.03
N GLU A 252 11.27 6.26 7.85
CA GLU A 252 11.75 6.97 9.05
C GLU A 252 12.47 6.05 10.05
N CYS A 253 11.99 4.82 10.21
CA CYS A 253 12.63 3.82 11.07
C CYS A 253 14.04 3.42 10.61
N ILE A 254 14.36 3.64 9.35
CA ILE A 254 15.68 3.36 8.75
C ILE A 254 16.59 4.55 8.94
N THR A 255 16.09 5.75 8.67
CA THR A 255 16.84 7.02 8.81
C THR A 255 17.27 7.32 10.24
N CYS A 256 16.52 6.84 11.24
CA CYS A 256 16.83 7.06 12.65
C CYS A 256 17.85 6.07 13.25
N LEU A 257 18.34 5.08 12.47
CA LEU A 257 19.29 4.09 12.99
C LEU A 257 20.63 4.74 13.31
N LEU A 258 21.09 4.53 14.56
CA LEU A 258 22.33 5.11 15.07
C LEU A 258 23.59 4.42 14.50
N TYR A 259 23.45 3.23 13.98
CA TYR A 259 24.54 2.36 13.56
C TYR A 259 24.23 1.70 12.23
N THR A 260 24.25 2.38 11.14
CA THR A 260 24.54 1.78 9.85
C THR A 260 23.86 2.43 8.66
N SER A 261 24.62 2.72 7.67
CA SER A 261 24.24 2.80 6.27
C SER A 261 23.81 1.42 5.67
N ASP A 262 24.15 0.28 6.32
CA ASP A 262 24.01 -1.06 5.71
C ASP A 262 22.90 -1.94 6.30
N ALA A 263 22.33 -1.60 7.47
CA ALA A 263 21.29 -2.43 8.11
C ALA A 263 19.89 -2.26 7.49
N ALA A 264 19.75 -1.34 6.56
CA ALA A 264 18.47 -0.91 6.00
C ALA A 264 18.24 -1.35 4.55
N ASP A 265 19.21 -2.03 3.92
CA ASP A 265 19.13 -2.42 2.51
C ASP A 265 18.41 -3.76 2.26
N ASP A 266 18.07 -4.51 3.31
CA ASP A 266 17.24 -5.71 3.19
C ASP A 266 15.76 -5.31 3.08
N ARG A 267 15.40 -4.76 1.94
CA ARG A 267 14.02 -4.54 1.54
C ARG A 267 13.43 -5.87 1.12
N ILE A 268 12.38 -6.29 1.78
CA ILE A 268 11.54 -7.37 1.26
C ILE A 268 10.65 -6.73 0.20
N SER A 269 10.86 -7.16 -1.05
CA SER A 269 9.94 -6.91 -2.17
C SER A 269 8.69 -7.78 -2.02
#